data_2d78738106e8d86f1a9184c47a6fc6f6
#
_entry.id   2d78738106e8d86f1a9184c47a6fc6f6
#
_cell.length_a   1.000
_cell.length_b   1.000
_cell.length_c   1.000
_cell.angle_alpha   90.00
_cell.angle_beta   90.00
_cell.angle_gamma   90.00
#
_symmetry.space_group_name_H-M   'P 1'
#
loop_
_entity.id
_entity.type
_entity.pdbx_description
1 polymer ?
#
loop_
_entity_poly.entity_id
_entity_poly.type
_entity_poly.pdbx_seq_one_letter_code
_entity_poly.pdbx_strand_id
1 'polypeptide(L)'
;MALSEIMNEWGTLIAVGGILLGAIILRLALRIATKRIVRTVVSGVNRASKNERLDSIVADQRLTLRTRTIASVFDNFTTWGIAVTALVMILSELGVNVGALIAVTTILGAAIGFGAQSLVKDLLAGIFIVFEDQYGVGDWVEIGDVSGEVEKVGLRVTEVRDIHGTLWFVRNGEINEVGNASQDWAAALLDFPFAY
;
A
#
# COMPACT_ATOMS: atom_id res chain seq x y z
N MET A 1 29.06 35.83 -30.03
CA MET A 1 27.79 36.01 -29.33
C MET A 1 26.67 35.21 -29.94
N ALA A 2 26.34 35.31 -31.24
CA ALA A 2 25.22 34.59 -31.84
C ALA A 2 25.26 33.04 -31.79
N LEU A 3 26.43 32.41 -31.91
CA LEU A 3 26.55 30.94 -31.92
C LEU A 3 26.36 30.35 -30.53
N SER A 4 26.79 31.02 -29.46
CA SER A 4 26.58 30.56 -28.09
C SER A 4 25.12 30.71 -27.63
N GLU A 5 24.43 31.74 -28.10
CA GLU A 5 22.99 31.94 -27.85
C GLU A 5 22.15 30.86 -28.57
N ILE A 6 22.47 30.61 -29.84
CA ILE A 6 21.80 29.55 -30.64
C ILE A 6 22.05 28.18 -30.00
N MET A 7 23.26 27.86 -29.55
CA MET A 7 23.57 26.60 -28.88
C MET A 7 22.83 26.46 -27.54
N ASN A 8 22.61 27.55 -26.81
CA ASN A 8 21.91 27.55 -25.53
C ASN A 8 20.40 27.35 -25.73
N GLU A 9 19.78 27.99 -26.74
CA GLU A 9 18.38 27.82 -27.07
C GLU A 9 18.07 26.38 -27.52
N TRP A 10 18.92 25.77 -28.36
CA TRP A 10 18.78 24.36 -28.76
C TRP A 10 18.98 23.42 -27.57
N GLY A 11 19.87 23.73 -26.65
CA GLY A 11 20.06 22.96 -25.41
C GLY A 11 18.79 22.91 -24.56
N THR A 12 18.17 24.09 -24.34
CA THR A 12 16.89 24.18 -23.58
C THR A 12 15.75 23.44 -24.27
N LEU A 13 15.62 23.55 -25.60
CA LEU A 13 14.59 22.82 -26.34
C LEU A 13 14.75 21.31 -26.25
N ILE A 14 16.00 20.82 -26.34
CA ILE A 14 16.32 19.39 -26.20
C ILE A 14 16.03 18.93 -24.76
N ALA A 15 16.38 19.72 -23.74
CA ALA A 15 16.11 19.40 -22.35
C ALA A 15 14.60 19.32 -22.06
N VAL A 16 13.83 20.33 -22.51
CA VAL A 16 12.37 20.33 -22.37
C VAL A 16 11.74 19.15 -23.10
N GLY A 17 12.20 18.86 -24.32
CA GLY A 17 11.76 17.69 -25.08
C GLY A 17 12.06 16.38 -24.35
N GLY A 18 13.25 16.27 -23.75
CA GLY A 18 13.66 15.13 -22.93
C GLY A 18 12.80 14.94 -21.68
N ILE A 19 12.48 16.03 -20.97
CA ILE A 19 11.59 16.00 -19.78
C ILE A 19 10.20 15.52 -20.18
N LEU A 20 9.62 16.04 -21.24
CA LEU A 20 8.28 15.63 -21.72
C LEU A 20 8.28 14.18 -22.15
N LEU A 21 9.28 13.74 -22.89
CA LEU A 21 9.40 12.36 -23.34
C LEU A 21 9.58 11.40 -22.13
N GLY A 22 10.43 11.76 -21.18
CA GLY A 22 10.62 11.01 -19.96
C GLY A 22 9.34 10.91 -19.11
N ALA A 23 8.61 12.01 -18.96
CA ALA A 23 7.33 12.05 -18.27
C ALA A 23 6.28 11.14 -18.94
N ILE A 24 6.20 11.16 -20.26
CA ILE A 24 5.30 10.29 -21.04
C ILE A 24 5.69 8.82 -20.88
N ILE A 25 6.97 8.48 -21.01
CA ILE A 25 7.46 7.10 -20.85
C ILE A 25 7.16 6.60 -19.42
N LEU A 26 7.48 7.39 -18.41
CA LEU A 26 7.22 7.03 -17.01
C LEU A 26 5.73 6.82 -16.76
N ARG A 27 4.88 7.73 -17.26
CA ARG A 27 3.43 7.59 -17.16
C ARG A 27 2.91 6.32 -17.83
N LEU A 28 3.38 6.02 -19.04
CA LEU A 28 2.99 4.81 -19.78
C LEU A 28 3.43 3.55 -19.03
N ALA A 29 4.67 3.52 -18.54
CA ALA A 29 5.19 2.39 -17.77
C ALA A 29 4.36 2.13 -16.50
N LEU A 30 4.09 3.17 -15.72
CA LEU A 30 3.28 3.06 -14.50
C LEU A 30 1.83 2.66 -14.81
N ARG A 31 1.22 3.20 -15.85
CA ARG A 31 -0.13 2.81 -16.29
C ARG A 31 -0.19 1.35 -16.73
N ILE A 32 0.84 0.85 -17.42
CA ILE A 32 0.92 -0.57 -17.81
C ILE A 32 1.09 -1.44 -16.56
N ALA A 33 1.95 -1.05 -15.61
CA ALA A 33 2.15 -1.75 -14.35
C ALA A 33 0.85 -1.84 -13.54
N THR A 34 0.14 -0.72 -13.34
CA THR A 34 -1.15 -0.68 -12.63
C THR A 34 -2.18 -1.60 -13.31
N LYS A 35 -2.29 -1.53 -14.64
CA LYS A 35 -3.21 -2.41 -15.40
C LYS A 35 -2.85 -3.89 -15.28
N ARG A 36 -1.55 -4.24 -15.24
CA ARG A 36 -1.12 -5.63 -15.04
C ARG A 36 -1.49 -6.13 -13.65
N ILE A 37 -1.20 -5.34 -12.61
CA ILE A 37 -1.53 -5.69 -11.22
C ILE A 37 -3.04 -5.91 -11.08
N VAL A 38 -3.86 -4.97 -11.55
CA VAL A 38 -5.33 -5.09 -11.50
C VAL A 38 -5.82 -6.35 -12.23
N ARG A 39 -5.29 -6.64 -13.42
CA ARG A 39 -5.66 -7.86 -14.15
C ARG A 39 -5.27 -9.12 -13.40
N THR A 40 -4.09 -9.17 -12.80
CA THR A 40 -3.63 -10.34 -12.03
C THR A 40 -4.51 -10.58 -10.81
N VAL A 41 -4.86 -9.53 -10.06
CA VAL A 41 -5.74 -9.62 -8.89
C VAL A 41 -7.14 -10.10 -9.31
N VAL A 42 -7.74 -9.49 -10.32
CA VAL A 42 -9.09 -9.86 -10.81
C VAL A 42 -9.09 -11.28 -11.39
N SER A 43 -8.06 -11.69 -12.13
CA SER A 43 -8.00 -13.04 -12.70
C SER A 43 -7.70 -14.13 -11.66
N GLY A 44 -7.00 -13.80 -10.57
CA GLY A 44 -6.79 -14.69 -9.44
C GLY A 44 -8.10 -15.03 -8.72
N VAL A 45 -8.91 -14.01 -8.47
CA VAL A 45 -10.24 -14.15 -7.84
C VAL A 45 -11.17 -15.01 -8.71
N ASN A 46 -11.23 -14.77 -10.02
CA ASN A 46 -12.06 -15.54 -10.95
C ASN A 46 -11.67 -17.03 -11.07
N ARG A 47 -10.41 -17.38 -10.75
CA ARG A 47 -10.00 -18.81 -10.72
C ARG A 47 -10.41 -19.50 -9.43
N ALA A 48 -10.37 -18.82 -8.29
CA ALA A 48 -10.80 -19.36 -7.01
C ALA A 48 -12.32 -19.56 -6.97
N SER A 49 -13.09 -18.64 -7.55
CA SER A 49 -14.57 -18.64 -7.58
C SER A 49 -15.21 -19.67 -8.52
N LYS A 50 -14.46 -20.35 -9.38
CA LYS A 50 -15.04 -21.29 -10.36
C LYS A 50 -15.62 -22.56 -9.72
N ASN A 51 -15.37 -22.80 -8.44
CA ASN A 51 -15.84 -23.99 -7.71
C ASN A 51 -17.04 -23.75 -6.77
N GLU A 52 -17.46 -22.49 -6.54
CA GLU A 52 -18.57 -22.18 -5.62
C GLU A 52 -19.67 -21.36 -6.32
N ARG A 53 -20.91 -21.88 -6.29
CA ARG A 53 -22.07 -21.41 -7.05
C ARG A 53 -22.76 -20.19 -6.40
N LEU A 54 -23.17 -19.23 -7.23
CA LEU A 54 -24.16 -18.14 -7.07
C LEU A 54 -23.87 -17.02 -6.06
N ASP A 55 -23.40 -17.26 -4.84
CA ASP A 55 -23.03 -16.18 -3.89
C ASP A 55 -21.72 -15.48 -4.27
N SER A 56 -20.88 -16.15 -5.02
CA SER A 56 -19.61 -15.61 -5.53
C SER A 56 -19.78 -14.47 -6.54
N ILE A 57 -20.85 -14.46 -7.34
CA ILE A 57 -21.04 -13.48 -8.42
C ILE A 57 -21.22 -12.06 -7.87
N VAL A 58 -21.96 -11.89 -6.78
CA VAL A 58 -22.17 -10.58 -6.16
C VAL A 58 -20.92 -10.09 -5.43
N ALA A 59 -20.20 -11.00 -4.77
CA ALA A 59 -18.92 -10.70 -4.11
C ALA A 59 -17.86 -10.30 -5.15
N ASP A 60 -17.76 -11.01 -6.27
CA ASP A 60 -16.82 -10.73 -7.36
C ASP A 60 -17.09 -9.38 -8.04
N GLN A 61 -18.35 -8.99 -8.22
CA GLN A 61 -18.69 -7.67 -8.76
C GLN A 61 -18.26 -6.55 -7.81
N ARG A 62 -18.48 -6.70 -6.51
CA ARG A 62 -18.08 -5.69 -5.51
C ARG A 62 -16.54 -5.55 -5.43
N LEU A 63 -15.81 -6.66 -5.46
CA LEU A 63 -14.35 -6.67 -5.48
C LEU A 63 -13.81 -6.01 -6.75
N THR A 64 -14.38 -6.31 -7.91
CA THR A 64 -13.96 -5.73 -9.20
C THR A 64 -14.19 -4.22 -9.24
N LEU A 65 -15.33 -3.74 -8.74
CA LEU A 65 -15.64 -2.32 -8.69
C LEU A 65 -14.70 -1.58 -7.72
N ARG A 66 -14.46 -2.12 -6.52
CA ARG A 66 -13.52 -1.54 -5.54
C ARG A 66 -12.10 -1.46 -6.10
N THR A 67 -11.62 -2.54 -6.72
CA THR A 67 -10.28 -2.59 -7.33
C THR A 67 -10.12 -1.57 -8.45
N ARG A 68 -11.15 -1.39 -9.29
CA ARG A 68 -11.13 -0.36 -10.36
C ARG A 68 -11.12 1.05 -9.81
N THR A 69 -11.90 1.32 -8.76
CA THR A 69 -11.93 2.65 -8.13
C THR A 69 -10.57 3.00 -7.53
N ILE A 70 -9.98 2.08 -6.77
CA ILE A 70 -8.64 2.26 -6.19
C ILE A 70 -7.61 2.49 -7.30
N ALA A 71 -7.61 1.66 -8.34
CA ALA A 71 -6.70 1.80 -9.46
C ALA A 71 -6.85 3.16 -10.18
N SER A 72 -8.08 3.68 -10.35
CA SER A 72 -8.31 4.99 -10.97
C SER A 72 -7.80 6.15 -10.10
N VAL A 73 -7.95 6.05 -8.78
CA VAL A 73 -7.40 7.05 -7.84
C VAL A 73 -5.87 7.07 -7.93
N PHE A 74 -5.23 5.89 -7.94
CA PHE A 74 -3.77 5.78 -8.10
C PHE A 74 -3.29 6.32 -9.46
N ASP A 75 -3.99 6.01 -10.56
CA ASP A 75 -3.64 6.51 -11.90
C ASP A 75 -3.73 8.04 -11.97
N ASN A 76 -4.77 8.62 -11.37
CA ASN A 76 -4.94 10.06 -11.28
C ASN A 76 -3.84 10.71 -10.41
N PHE A 77 -3.60 10.18 -9.22
CA PHE A 77 -2.57 10.69 -8.31
C PHE A 77 -1.18 10.67 -8.98
N THR A 78 -0.83 9.55 -9.60
CA THR A 78 0.43 9.38 -10.32
C THR A 78 0.52 10.34 -11.51
N THR A 79 -0.58 10.52 -12.25
CA THR A 79 -0.62 11.44 -13.40
C THR A 79 -0.36 12.88 -12.97
N TRP A 80 -1.03 13.34 -11.91
CA TRP A 80 -0.84 14.68 -11.37
C TRP A 80 0.57 14.86 -10.79
N GLY A 81 1.10 13.86 -10.10
CA GLY A 81 2.46 13.90 -9.57
C GLY A 81 3.50 14.07 -10.68
N ILE A 82 3.42 13.28 -11.75
CA ILE A 82 4.30 13.39 -12.92
C ILE A 82 4.13 14.74 -13.60
N ALA A 83 2.90 15.22 -13.78
CA ALA A 83 2.63 16.49 -14.47
C ALA A 83 3.20 17.68 -13.69
N VAL A 84 3.02 17.72 -12.36
CA VAL A 84 3.57 18.78 -11.51
C VAL A 84 5.10 18.75 -11.53
N THR A 85 5.71 17.57 -11.40
CA THR A 85 7.17 17.42 -11.43
C THR A 85 7.73 17.86 -12.77
N ALA A 86 7.14 17.41 -13.88
CA ALA A 86 7.57 17.83 -15.22
C ALA A 86 7.41 19.35 -15.43
N LEU A 87 6.33 19.95 -14.94
CA LEU A 87 6.10 21.39 -15.02
C LEU A 87 7.21 22.16 -14.28
N VAL A 88 7.52 21.76 -13.03
CA VAL A 88 8.57 22.40 -12.23
C VAL A 88 9.93 22.28 -12.92
N MET A 89 10.26 21.12 -13.49
CA MET A 89 11.50 20.91 -14.23
C MET A 89 11.58 21.79 -15.48
N ILE A 90 10.49 21.91 -16.24
CA ILE A 90 10.42 22.75 -17.44
C ILE A 90 10.59 24.23 -17.07
N LEU A 91 9.90 24.70 -16.02
CA LEU A 91 10.04 26.08 -15.54
C LEU A 91 11.47 26.38 -15.08
N SER A 92 12.12 25.45 -14.41
CA SER A 92 13.52 25.56 -14.01
C SER A 92 14.45 25.69 -15.21
N GLU A 93 14.23 24.89 -16.26
CA GLU A 93 15.03 24.91 -17.50
C GLU A 93 14.84 26.22 -18.29
N LEU A 94 13.66 26.82 -18.19
CA LEU A 94 13.37 28.14 -18.78
C LEU A 94 13.92 29.31 -17.96
N GLY A 95 14.69 29.03 -16.88
CA GLY A 95 15.31 30.05 -16.04
C GLY A 95 14.37 30.69 -15.01
N VAL A 96 13.15 30.14 -14.84
CA VAL A 96 12.21 30.62 -13.80
C VAL A 96 12.71 30.16 -12.43
N ASN A 97 12.73 31.06 -11.45
CA ASN A 97 13.09 30.69 -10.08
C ASN A 97 11.97 29.82 -9.45
N VAL A 98 12.20 28.52 -9.43
CA VAL A 98 11.26 27.53 -8.87
C VAL A 98 11.47 27.26 -7.37
N GLY A 99 12.37 27.98 -6.70
CA GLY A 99 12.71 27.76 -5.30
C GLY A 99 11.49 27.78 -4.36
N ALA A 100 10.59 28.75 -4.53
CA ALA A 100 9.34 28.81 -3.75
C ALA A 100 8.40 27.63 -4.03
N LEU A 101 8.29 27.20 -5.28
CA LEU A 101 7.48 26.04 -5.68
C LEU A 101 8.03 24.74 -5.08
N ILE A 102 9.35 24.56 -5.08
CA ILE A 102 10.01 23.41 -4.45
C ILE A 102 9.75 23.43 -2.93
N ALA A 103 9.91 24.58 -2.27
CA ALA A 103 9.65 24.70 -0.83
C ALA A 103 8.21 24.32 -0.47
N VAL A 104 7.22 24.86 -1.18
CA VAL A 104 5.80 24.52 -0.96
C VAL A 104 5.53 23.03 -1.23
N THR A 105 6.06 22.50 -2.32
CA THR A 105 5.88 21.07 -2.67
C THR A 105 6.52 20.16 -1.61
N THR A 106 7.66 20.54 -1.05
CA THR A 106 8.32 19.80 0.03
C THR A 106 7.47 19.79 1.31
N ILE A 107 6.91 20.94 1.70
CA ILE A 107 6.01 21.04 2.86
C ILE A 107 4.75 20.17 2.66
N LEU A 108 4.14 20.25 1.48
CA LEU A 108 2.98 19.42 1.14
C LEU A 108 3.32 17.94 1.14
N GLY A 109 4.47 17.56 0.59
CA GLY A 109 4.98 16.20 0.59
C GLY A 109 5.19 15.66 2.01
N ALA A 110 5.81 16.47 2.88
CA ALA A 110 5.99 16.13 4.28
C ALA A 110 4.65 15.95 5.00
N ALA A 111 3.67 16.85 4.79
CA ALA A 111 2.35 16.74 5.38
C ALA A 111 1.61 15.46 4.95
N ILE A 112 1.68 15.11 3.66
CA ILE A 112 1.12 13.85 3.14
C ILE A 112 1.87 12.64 3.74
N GLY A 113 3.20 12.72 3.84
CA GLY A 113 4.03 11.66 4.42
C GLY A 113 3.68 11.38 5.89
N PHE A 114 3.55 12.42 6.69
CA PHE A 114 3.10 12.30 8.09
C PHE A 114 1.67 11.75 8.19
N GLY A 115 0.76 12.19 7.29
CA GLY A 115 -0.60 11.67 7.22
C GLY A 115 -0.67 10.20 6.83
N ALA A 116 0.29 9.69 6.05
CA ALA A 116 0.35 8.30 5.62
C ALA A 116 1.25 7.40 6.48
N GLN A 117 1.90 7.93 7.53
CA GLN A 117 2.88 7.21 8.36
C GLN A 117 2.33 5.91 8.95
N SER A 118 1.09 5.94 9.45
CA SER A 118 0.44 4.74 10.01
C SER A 118 0.24 3.64 8.96
N LEU A 119 -0.10 4.02 7.73
CA LEU A 119 -0.25 3.07 6.65
C LEU A 119 1.07 2.35 6.33
N VAL A 120 2.16 3.10 6.28
CA VAL A 120 3.51 2.52 6.04
C VAL A 120 3.91 1.61 7.20
N LYS A 121 3.63 2.03 8.45
CA LYS A 121 3.89 1.21 9.65
C LYS A 121 3.11 -0.10 9.59
N ASP A 122 1.81 -0.06 9.25
CA ASP A 122 0.96 -1.25 9.12
C ASP A 122 1.51 -2.24 8.08
N LEU A 123 1.92 -1.73 6.91
CA LEU A 123 2.44 -2.55 5.81
C LEU A 123 3.77 -3.23 6.19
N LEU A 124 4.69 -2.48 6.77
CA LEU A 124 5.98 -3.02 7.20
C LEU A 124 5.80 -4.06 8.30
N ALA A 125 4.97 -3.78 9.31
CA ALA A 125 4.66 -4.73 10.37
C ALA A 125 4.06 -6.03 9.80
N GLY A 126 3.10 -5.95 8.88
CA GLY A 126 2.53 -7.13 8.24
C GLY A 126 3.55 -7.98 7.46
N ILE A 127 4.52 -7.34 6.80
CA ILE A 127 5.61 -8.05 6.13
C ILE A 127 6.50 -8.77 7.16
N PHE A 128 6.88 -8.12 8.26
CA PHE A 128 7.73 -8.70 9.29
C PHE A 128 7.03 -9.82 10.05
N ILE A 129 5.75 -9.70 10.37
CA ILE A 129 4.95 -10.77 11.00
C ILE A 129 5.06 -12.07 10.20
N VAL A 130 4.90 -11.99 8.86
CA VAL A 130 4.98 -13.15 7.98
C VAL A 130 6.43 -13.61 7.78
N PHE A 131 7.38 -12.67 7.66
CA PHE A 131 8.79 -12.99 7.39
C PHE A 131 9.48 -13.63 8.59
N GLU A 132 9.11 -13.20 9.80
CA GLU A 132 9.67 -13.72 11.07
C GLU A 132 8.86 -14.90 11.62
N ASP A 133 7.76 -15.30 10.96
CA ASP A 133 6.86 -16.38 11.37
C ASP A 133 6.37 -16.21 12.82
N GLN A 134 5.98 -14.95 13.18
CA GLN A 134 5.53 -14.65 14.53
C GLN A 134 4.22 -15.37 14.86
N TYR A 135 3.30 -15.46 13.88
CA TYR A 135 2.09 -16.25 13.92
C TYR A 135 1.52 -16.47 12.52
N GLY A 136 0.75 -17.53 12.36
CA GLY A 136 0.09 -17.91 11.11
C GLY A 136 -1.42 -18.09 11.24
N VAL A 137 -2.07 -18.45 10.14
CA VAL A 137 -3.50 -18.79 10.11
C VAL A 137 -3.73 -20.08 10.90
N GLY A 138 -4.66 -20.06 11.85
CA GLY A 138 -4.98 -21.17 12.74
C GLY A 138 -4.28 -21.09 14.11
N ASP A 139 -3.32 -20.16 14.30
CA ASP A 139 -2.69 -19.96 15.59
C ASP A 139 -3.63 -19.24 16.56
N TRP A 140 -3.57 -19.60 17.83
CA TRP A 140 -4.20 -18.87 18.92
C TRP A 140 -3.27 -17.78 19.41
N VAL A 141 -3.70 -16.52 19.29
CA VAL A 141 -2.87 -15.36 19.63
C VAL A 141 -3.55 -14.45 20.64
N GLU A 142 -2.72 -13.76 21.41
CA GLU A 142 -3.09 -12.65 22.29
C GLU A 142 -2.43 -11.37 21.78
N ILE A 143 -3.24 -10.39 21.35
CA ILE A 143 -2.79 -9.12 20.80
C ILE A 143 -3.50 -8.01 21.57
N GLY A 144 -2.84 -7.41 22.56
CA GLY A 144 -3.46 -6.44 23.45
C GLY A 144 -4.69 -7.03 24.15
N ASP A 145 -5.86 -6.42 23.94
CA ASP A 145 -7.13 -6.88 24.53
C ASP A 145 -7.85 -7.97 23.71
N VAL A 146 -7.28 -8.37 22.59
CA VAL A 146 -7.88 -9.35 21.66
C VAL A 146 -7.17 -10.69 21.83
N SER A 147 -7.94 -11.75 22.19
CA SER A 147 -7.46 -13.13 22.24
C SER A 147 -8.33 -14.00 21.34
N GLY A 148 -7.71 -14.80 20.46
CA GLY A 148 -8.46 -15.66 19.55
C GLY A 148 -7.60 -16.34 18.50
N GLU A 149 -8.29 -17.06 17.61
CA GLU A 149 -7.69 -17.75 16.47
C GLU A 149 -7.50 -16.80 15.29
N VAL A 150 -6.33 -16.84 14.67
CA VAL A 150 -5.99 -16.06 13.47
C VAL A 150 -6.69 -16.69 12.26
N GLU A 151 -7.67 -15.99 11.70
CA GLU A 151 -8.31 -16.44 10.46
C GLU A 151 -7.54 -16.00 9.20
N LYS A 152 -6.87 -14.84 9.29
CA LYS A 152 -6.13 -14.32 8.16
C LYS A 152 -5.06 -13.33 8.60
N VAL A 153 -3.88 -13.48 8.02
CA VAL A 153 -2.80 -12.48 8.11
C VAL A 153 -2.78 -11.70 6.81
N GLY A 154 -3.25 -10.46 6.87
CA GLY A 154 -3.23 -9.54 5.73
C GLY A 154 -2.01 -8.63 5.75
N LEU A 155 -1.76 -7.92 4.64
CA LEU A 155 -0.62 -7.01 4.53
C LEU A 155 -0.70 -5.83 5.52
N ARG A 156 -1.91 -5.36 5.83
CA ARG A 156 -2.16 -4.22 6.72
C ARG A 156 -2.89 -4.60 8.00
N VAL A 157 -3.71 -5.65 7.95
CA VAL A 157 -4.65 -6.02 9.01
C VAL A 157 -4.60 -7.53 9.21
N THR A 158 -4.54 -7.96 10.46
CA THR A 158 -4.74 -9.34 10.87
C THR A 158 -6.17 -9.53 11.35
N GLU A 159 -6.83 -10.61 10.92
CA GLU A 159 -8.20 -10.98 11.28
C GLU A 159 -8.13 -12.08 12.36
N VAL A 160 -8.66 -11.78 13.55
CA VAL A 160 -8.64 -12.69 14.70
C VAL A 160 -10.07 -12.94 15.17
N ARG A 161 -10.47 -14.20 15.35
CA ARG A 161 -11.78 -14.59 15.87
C ARG A 161 -11.67 -15.00 17.32
N ASP A 162 -12.43 -14.31 18.16
CA ASP A 162 -12.51 -14.64 19.59
C ASP A 162 -13.43 -15.85 19.87
N ILE A 163 -13.43 -16.32 21.13
CA ILE A 163 -14.26 -17.43 21.58
C ILE A 163 -15.77 -17.16 21.51
N HIS A 164 -16.18 -15.90 21.38
CA HIS A 164 -17.57 -15.49 21.27
C HIS A 164 -18.01 -15.40 19.80
N GLY A 165 -17.10 -15.69 18.86
CA GLY A 165 -17.34 -15.63 17.42
C GLY A 165 -17.18 -14.23 16.81
N THR A 166 -16.70 -13.22 17.58
CA THR A 166 -16.45 -11.89 17.07
C THR A 166 -15.19 -11.89 16.23
N LEU A 167 -15.28 -11.35 15.01
CA LEU A 167 -14.12 -11.16 14.14
C LEU A 167 -13.50 -9.78 14.35
N TRP A 168 -12.30 -9.76 14.86
CA TRP A 168 -11.51 -8.57 15.13
C TRP A 168 -10.58 -8.25 13.97
N PHE A 169 -10.53 -6.98 13.57
CA PHE A 169 -9.63 -6.47 12.54
C PHE A 169 -8.54 -5.64 13.21
N VAL A 170 -7.42 -6.27 13.51
CA VAL A 170 -6.29 -5.63 14.20
C VAL A 170 -5.33 -5.06 13.17
N ARG A 171 -5.00 -3.76 13.27
CA ARG A 171 -4.01 -3.14 12.39
C ARG A 171 -2.61 -3.61 12.77
N ASN A 172 -1.86 -4.14 11.80
CA ASN A 172 -0.56 -4.73 12.07
C ASN A 172 0.42 -3.73 12.72
N GLY A 173 0.36 -2.47 12.33
CA GLY A 173 1.21 -1.42 12.89
C GLY A 173 0.87 -1.01 14.33
N GLU A 174 -0.25 -1.45 14.88
CA GLU A 174 -0.63 -1.24 16.29
C GLU A 174 -0.26 -2.42 17.18
N ILE A 175 0.17 -3.53 16.59
CA ILE A 175 0.67 -4.70 17.32
C ILE A 175 2.07 -4.38 17.82
N ASN A 176 2.19 -4.12 19.12
CA ASN A 176 3.48 -3.86 19.77
C ASN A 176 4.09 -5.14 20.35
N GLU A 177 3.23 -6.06 20.74
CA GLU A 177 3.57 -7.38 21.27
C GLU A 177 2.48 -8.38 20.87
N VAL A 178 2.86 -9.63 20.71
CA VAL A 178 1.95 -10.73 20.44
C VAL A 178 2.37 -11.94 21.27
N GLY A 179 1.40 -12.55 21.96
CA GLY A 179 1.56 -13.87 22.54
C GLY A 179 1.01 -14.91 21.58
N ASN A 180 1.82 -15.89 21.15
CA ASN A 180 1.39 -17.02 20.37
C ASN A 180 1.28 -18.25 21.27
N ALA A 181 0.04 -18.71 21.54
CA ALA A 181 -0.21 -19.85 22.42
C ALA A 181 -0.20 -21.19 21.68
N SER A 182 -0.03 -21.19 20.36
CA SER A 182 -0.01 -22.39 19.52
C SER A 182 1.39 -22.80 19.06
N GLN A 183 2.38 -21.90 19.17
CA GLN A 183 3.73 -22.14 18.70
C GLN A 183 4.51 -22.98 19.71
N ASP A 184 5.19 -24.02 19.23
CA ASP A 184 6.06 -24.98 19.94
C ASP A 184 5.37 -25.83 21.00
N TRP A 185 4.80 -25.26 22.08
CA TRP A 185 4.12 -26.00 23.13
C TRP A 185 3.07 -25.14 23.81
N ALA A 186 2.02 -25.77 24.33
CA ALA A 186 0.97 -25.13 25.09
C ALA A 186 0.99 -25.59 26.56
N ALA A 187 0.72 -24.66 27.47
CA ALA A 187 0.58 -24.95 28.90
C ALA A 187 -0.85 -24.70 29.37
N ALA A 188 -1.40 -25.63 30.16
CA ALA A 188 -2.66 -25.43 30.86
C ALA A 188 -2.39 -25.23 32.36
N LEU A 189 -2.83 -24.09 32.88
CA LEU A 189 -2.79 -23.82 34.32
C LEU A 189 -4.13 -24.26 34.95
N LEU A 190 -4.10 -25.23 35.86
CA LEU A 190 -5.28 -25.72 36.52
C LEU A 190 -5.20 -25.36 37.99
N ASP A 191 -6.07 -24.47 38.46
CA ASP A 191 -6.19 -24.11 39.87
C ASP A 191 -7.21 -24.99 40.55
N PHE A 192 -6.76 -25.78 41.54
CA PHE A 192 -7.62 -26.59 42.39
C PHE A 192 -7.78 -25.92 43.76
N PRO A 193 -8.98 -25.48 44.16
CA PRO A 193 -9.22 -25.00 45.49
C PRO A 193 -9.21 -26.17 46.47
N PHE A 194 -8.31 -26.16 47.42
CA PHE A 194 -8.30 -27.08 48.55
C PHE A 194 -8.99 -26.41 49.75
N ALA A 195 -9.98 -27.09 50.31
CA ALA A 195 -10.56 -26.71 51.59
C ALA A 195 -9.64 -27.21 52.72
N TYR A 196 -9.33 -26.35 53.66
CA TYR A 196 -8.66 -26.70 54.90
C TYR A 196 -9.63 -27.30 55.88
#